data_7142e31fb7bce4be5cc63b6526293914
#
_entry.id   7142e31fb7bce4be5cc63b6526293914
#
_cell.length_a   1.000
_cell.length_b   1.000
_cell.length_c   1.000
_cell.angle_alpha   90.00
_cell.angle_beta   90.00
_cell.angle_gamma   90.00
#
_symmetry.space_group_name_H-M   'P 1'
#
loop_
_entity.id
_entity.type
_entity.pdbx_description
1 polymer ?
#
loop_
_entity_poly.entity_id
_entity_poly.type
_entity_poly.pdbx_seq_one_letter_code
_entity_poly.pdbx_strand_id
1 'polypeptide(L)'
;ASVLILAFSYIPMVQAFLLSLKTGKGNNLTFGGVANYVRMLNDTGFKTTIGNTLFYAVIQIPIMLLLALLVAVLLNSETLKLKGFYRTCIFLPCVTSPISYAILFKNIFATDGVVNHVLLSLGLINSPIAFILDPVWAKFVIIIALIWRYSGYYMIFFLSALQNTDKSVYEAAKIDGANFRQSFFKITMPILKPIIFLTSIMAVTNTLQLFDEVVNLTGGGPGNATRTISEYIYDLSFNYVPNYGYAAAVSYVVLVIIVLITIVQKKVTGDHDE
;
A
#
# COMPACT_ATOMS: atom_id res chain seq x y z
N ALA A 1 -9.21 19.15 -21.00
CA ALA A 1 -8.83 17.99 -20.17
C ALA A 1 -8.47 16.77 -21.03
N SER A 2 -9.33 16.32 -21.97
CA SER A 2 -9.14 15.08 -22.76
C SER A 2 -7.84 15.06 -23.57
N VAL A 3 -7.48 16.18 -24.24
CA VAL A 3 -6.24 16.30 -25.03
C VAL A 3 -5.00 16.15 -24.15
N LEU A 4 -5.00 16.76 -22.97
CA LEU A 4 -3.87 16.65 -22.04
C LEU A 4 -3.70 15.23 -21.51
N ILE A 5 -4.80 14.55 -21.17
CA ILE A 5 -4.77 13.15 -20.72
C ILE A 5 -4.25 12.25 -21.85
N LEU A 6 -4.71 12.46 -23.07
CA LEU A 6 -4.26 11.69 -24.23
C LEU A 6 -2.76 11.89 -24.48
N ALA A 7 -2.30 13.15 -24.48
CA ALA A 7 -0.90 13.48 -24.75
C ALA A 7 0.06 13.04 -23.66
N PHE A 8 -0.30 13.23 -22.39
CA PHE A 8 0.63 13.00 -21.26
C PHE A 8 0.42 11.70 -20.50
N SER A 9 -0.65 10.95 -20.76
CA SER A 9 -0.88 9.64 -20.15
C SER A 9 -0.91 8.53 -21.19
N TYR A 10 -1.81 8.60 -22.18
CA TYR A 10 -1.98 7.50 -23.11
C TYR A 10 -0.81 7.35 -24.10
N ILE A 11 -0.27 8.46 -24.67
CA ILE A 11 0.86 8.37 -25.60
C ILE A 11 2.09 7.76 -24.91
N PRO A 12 2.56 8.25 -23.73
CA PRO A 12 3.67 7.61 -23.02
C PRO A 12 3.41 6.13 -22.65
N MET A 13 2.18 5.77 -22.31
CA MET A 13 1.82 4.39 -22.04
C MET A 13 2.01 3.51 -23.28
N VAL A 14 1.54 3.93 -24.45
CA VAL A 14 1.76 3.18 -25.71
C VAL A 14 3.25 3.11 -26.04
N GLN A 15 3.99 4.22 -25.88
CA GLN A 15 5.44 4.24 -26.10
C GLN A 15 6.18 3.26 -25.16
N ALA A 16 5.81 3.19 -23.89
CA ALA A 16 6.36 2.23 -22.95
C ALA A 16 6.02 0.78 -23.34
N PHE A 17 4.84 0.53 -23.89
CA PHE A 17 4.50 -0.78 -24.45
C PHE A 17 5.41 -1.15 -25.62
N LEU A 18 5.58 -0.27 -26.60
CA LEU A 18 6.48 -0.50 -27.72
C LEU A 18 7.93 -0.68 -27.26
N LEU A 19 8.33 0.04 -26.20
CA LEU A 19 9.64 -0.10 -25.58
C LEU A 19 9.81 -1.47 -24.90
N SER A 20 8.78 -2.03 -24.29
CA SER A 20 8.81 -3.33 -23.65
C SER A 20 9.13 -4.50 -24.62
N LEU A 21 8.84 -4.28 -25.92
CA LEU A 21 9.13 -5.24 -26.99
C LEU A 21 10.56 -5.09 -27.55
N LYS A 22 11.34 -4.12 -27.07
CA LYS A 22 12.73 -3.90 -27.46
C LYS A 22 13.68 -4.48 -26.43
N THR A 23 14.76 -5.10 -26.91
CA THR A 23 15.87 -5.61 -26.10
C THR A 23 17.13 -4.80 -26.33
N GLY A 24 18.05 -4.80 -25.37
CA GLY A 24 19.30 -4.06 -25.45
C GLY A 24 19.58 -3.26 -24.18
N LYS A 25 20.71 -2.55 -24.17
CA LYS A 25 21.14 -1.70 -23.05
C LYS A 25 21.45 -0.29 -23.53
N GLY A 26 21.18 0.71 -22.72
CA GLY A 26 21.38 2.12 -23.07
C GLY A 26 20.59 2.50 -24.32
N ASN A 27 21.28 3.10 -25.29
CA ASN A 27 20.68 3.54 -26.56
C ASN A 27 20.64 2.45 -27.64
N ASN A 28 21.28 1.30 -27.43
CA ASN A 28 21.34 0.20 -28.41
C ASN A 28 20.12 -0.73 -28.22
N LEU A 29 18.97 -0.28 -28.71
CA LEU A 29 17.72 -1.03 -28.60
C LEU A 29 17.38 -1.66 -29.95
N THR A 30 17.12 -2.97 -29.93
CA THR A 30 16.66 -3.76 -31.09
C THR A 30 15.29 -4.35 -30.79
N PHE A 31 14.50 -4.59 -31.83
CA PHE A 31 13.22 -5.27 -31.66
C PHE A 31 13.46 -6.74 -31.26
N GLY A 32 12.96 -7.12 -30.08
CA GLY A 32 13.11 -8.47 -29.51
C GLY A 32 11.77 -9.18 -29.25
N GLY A 33 10.65 -8.58 -29.66
CA GLY A 33 9.32 -9.17 -29.41
C GLY A 33 9.08 -9.46 -27.94
N VAL A 34 8.74 -10.69 -27.61
CA VAL A 34 8.43 -11.11 -26.22
C VAL A 34 9.64 -11.54 -25.40
N ALA A 35 10.86 -11.34 -25.88
CA ALA A 35 12.08 -11.82 -25.21
C ALA A 35 12.24 -11.29 -23.77
N ASN A 36 11.86 -10.06 -23.51
CA ASN A 36 11.88 -9.48 -22.14
C ASN A 36 10.92 -10.22 -21.20
N TYR A 37 9.76 -10.61 -21.67
CA TYR A 37 8.77 -11.35 -20.87
C TYR A 37 9.22 -12.78 -20.59
N VAL A 38 9.87 -13.45 -21.58
CA VAL A 38 10.47 -14.78 -21.38
C VAL A 38 11.63 -14.69 -20.38
N ARG A 39 12.51 -13.70 -20.50
CA ARG A 39 13.59 -13.44 -19.55
C ARG A 39 13.05 -13.29 -18.12
N MET A 40 11.95 -12.58 -17.94
CA MET A 40 11.33 -12.32 -16.64
C MET A 40 10.96 -13.60 -15.88
N LEU A 41 10.55 -14.65 -16.59
CA LEU A 41 10.22 -15.95 -15.99
C LEU A 41 11.41 -16.63 -15.28
N ASN A 42 12.64 -16.29 -15.67
CA ASN A 42 13.87 -16.85 -15.10
C ASN A 42 14.65 -15.84 -14.25
N ASP A 43 14.16 -14.61 -14.14
CA ASP A 43 14.81 -13.54 -13.38
C ASP A 43 14.49 -13.66 -11.89
N THR A 44 15.51 -14.01 -11.10
CA THR A 44 15.41 -14.12 -9.63
C THR A 44 15.13 -12.77 -8.98
N GLY A 45 15.68 -11.67 -9.52
CA GLY A 45 15.42 -10.30 -9.04
C GLY A 45 13.94 -9.94 -9.17
N PHE A 46 13.35 -10.21 -10.33
CA PHE A 46 11.92 -10.01 -10.55
C PHE A 46 11.07 -10.86 -9.58
N LYS A 47 11.38 -12.17 -9.47
CA LYS A 47 10.63 -13.07 -8.58
C LYS A 47 10.66 -12.63 -7.12
N THR A 48 11.84 -12.23 -6.64
CA THR A 48 11.99 -11.74 -5.26
C THR A 48 11.21 -10.45 -5.03
N THR A 49 11.32 -9.49 -5.93
CA THR A 49 10.70 -8.18 -5.76
C THR A 49 9.18 -8.22 -5.89
N ILE A 50 8.64 -9.00 -6.83
CA ILE A 50 7.18 -9.20 -6.93
C ILE A 50 6.65 -9.95 -5.71
N GLY A 51 7.38 -10.97 -5.22
CA GLY A 51 7.03 -11.70 -4.00
C GLY A 51 6.99 -10.80 -2.77
N ASN A 52 7.98 -9.92 -2.59
CA ASN A 52 7.99 -8.94 -1.51
C ASN A 52 6.82 -7.95 -1.63
N THR A 53 6.56 -7.43 -2.83
CA THR A 53 5.46 -6.48 -3.05
C THR A 53 4.10 -7.10 -2.76
N LEU A 54 3.87 -8.34 -3.19
CA LEU A 54 2.64 -9.08 -2.88
C LEU A 54 2.54 -9.41 -1.38
N PHE A 55 3.65 -9.74 -0.71
CA PHE A 55 3.69 -9.93 0.74
C PHE A 55 3.23 -8.68 1.49
N TYR A 56 3.73 -7.49 1.09
CA TYR A 56 3.25 -6.23 1.65
C TYR A 56 1.75 -6.05 1.41
N ALA A 57 1.28 -6.26 0.18
CA ALA A 57 -0.13 -6.08 -0.15
C ALA A 57 -1.04 -6.99 0.69
N VAL A 58 -0.71 -8.26 0.83
CA VAL A 58 -1.54 -9.26 1.53
C VAL A 58 -1.61 -8.98 3.05
N ILE A 59 -0.53 -8.52 3.66
CA ILE A 59 -0.50 -8.31 5.12
C ILE A 59 -0.94 -6.89 5.48
N GLN A 60 -0.37 -5.89 4.82
CA GLN A 60 -0.58 -4.49 5.17
C GLN A 60 -2.01 -4.03 4.88
N ILE A 61 -2.55 -4.33 3.69
CA ILE A 61 -3.83 -3.75 3.25
C ILE A 61 -4.99 -4.15 4.16
N PRO A 62 -5.21 -5.43 4.48
CA PRO A 62 -6.31 -5.80 5.38
C PRO A 62 -6.20 -5.17 6.76
N ILE A 63 -5.00 -5.16 7.35
CA ILE A 63 -4.77 -4.59 8.67
C ILE A 63 -5.02 -3.08 8.65
N MET A 64 -4.48 -2.39 7.66
CA MET A 64 -4.60 -0.94 7.51
C MET A 64 -6.06 -0.51 7.30
N LEU A 65 -6.80 -1.17 6.41
CA LEU A 65 -8.21 -0.84 6.15
C LEU A 65 -9.07 -1.17 7.36
N LEU A 66 -8.81 -2.29 8.06
CA LEU A 66 -9.51 -2.63 9.29
C LEU A 66 -9.29 -1.58 10.38
N LEU A 67 -8.03 -1.17 10.61
CA LEU A 67 -7.71 -0.11 11.57
C LEU A 67 -8.36 1.22 11.19
N ALA A 68 -8.29 1.60 9.91
CA ALA A 68 -8.93 2.81 9.40
C ALA A 68 -10.45 2.80 9.63
N LEU A 69 -11.10 1.66 9.38
CA LEU A 69 -12.53 1.47 9.60
C LEU A 69 -12.89 1.54 11.10
N LEU A 70 -12.15 0.85 11.96
CA LEU A 70 -12.37 0.88 13.41
C LEU A 70 -12.24 2.29 13.96
N VAL A 71 -11.19 3.02 13.55
CA VAL A 71 -10.99 4.42 13.96
C VAL A 71 -12.11 5.33 13.44
N ALA A 72 -12.57 5.13 12.20
CA ALA A 72 -13.68 5.89 11.63
C ALA A 72 -14.98 5.69 12.43
N VAL A 73 -15.28 4.44 12.80
CA VAL A 73 -16.47 4.12 13.62
C VAL A 73 -16.37 4.77 15.01
N LEU A 74 -15.19 4.72 15.65
CA LEU A 74 -14.95 5.37 16.94
C LEU A 74 -15.12 6.89 16.84
N LEU A 75 -14.59 7.53 15.80
CA LEU A 75 -14.70 8.98 15.58
C LEU A 75 -16.10 9.41 15.17
N ASN A 76 -16.93 8.50 14.65
CA ASN A 76 -18.33 8.78 14.33
C ASN A 76 -19.26 8.77 15.57
N SER A 77 -18.80 8.20 16.70
CA SER A 77 -19.58 8.16 17.95
C SER A 77 -19.97 9.55 18.43
N GLU A 78 -21.23 9.77 18.79
CA GLU A 78 -21.74 11.07 19.26
C GLU A 78 -21.16 11.47 20.62
N THR A 79 -20.79 10.51 21.44
CA THR A 79 -20.29 10.73 22.81
C THR A 79 -18.84 11.19 22.85
N LEU A 80 -18.06 11.00 21.77
CA LEU A 80 -16.66 11.36 21.72
C LEU A 80 -16.49 12.89 21.70
N LYS A 81 -15.78 13.43 22.66
CA LYS A 81 -15.37 14.85 22.69
C LYS A 81 -14.11 15.05 21.85
N LEU A 82 -13.88 16.27 21.38
CA LEU A 82 -12.67 16.66 20.62
C LEU A 82 -12.42 15.85 19.31
N LYS A 83 -13.48 15.41 18.63
CA LYS A 83 -13.40 14.63 17.38
C LYS A 83 -12.49 15.26 16.34
N GLY A 84 -12.54 16.59 16.17
CA GLY A 84 -11.70 17.33 15.23
C GLY A 84 -10.21 17.17 15.55
N PHE A 85 -9.82 17.27 16.81
CA PHE A 85 -8.44 17.07 17.25
C PHE A 85 -7.94 15.65 16.94
N TYR A 86 -8.70 14.62 17.32
CA TYR A 86 -8.31 13.24 17.02
C TYR A 86 -8.23 12.97 15.51
N ARG A 87 -9.18 13.49 14.72
CA ARG A 87 -9.14 13.38 13.26
C ARG A 87 -7.85 13.98 12.69
N THR A 88 -7.48 15.17 13.13
CA THR A 88 -6.26 15.85 12.70
C THR A 88 -5.02 15.06 13.10
N CYS A 89 -4.90 14.62 14.36
CA CYS A 89 -3.75 13.85 14.83
C CYS A 89 -3.55 12.53 14.07
N ILE A 90 -4.64 11.82 13.77
CA ILE A 90 -4.58 10.52 13.08
C ILE A 90 -4.32 10.70 11.57
N PHE A 91 -4.74 11.83 10.98
CA PHE A 91 -4.48 12.15 9.57
C PHE A 91 -3.08 12.75 9.35
N LEU A 92 -2.51 13.43 10.34
CA LEU A 92 -1.23 14.14 10.24
C LEU A 92 -0.07 13.30 9.66
N PRO A 93 0.10 12.01 10.01
CA PRO A 93 1.12 11.16 9.42
C PRO A 93 1.09 11.10 7.89
N CYS A 94 -0.09 11.10 7.30
CA CYS A 94 -0.24 11.04 5.84
C CYS A 94 0.33 12.27 5.12
N VAL A 95 0.31 13.44 5.77
CA VAL A 95 0.79 14.71 5.21
C VAL A 95 2.30 14.87 5.36
N THR A 96 2.95 14.06 6.20
CA THR A 96 4.40 14.14 6.40
C THR A 96 5.17 13.67 5.16
N SER A 97 6.36 14.26 4.94
CA SER A 97 7.25 13.84 3.87
C SER A 97 7.65 12.36 4.00
N PRO A 98 7.66 11.57 2.89
CA PRO A 98 8.15 10.18 2.91
C PRO A 98 9.53 10.03 3.52
N ILE A 99 10.45 10.93 3.23
CA ILE A 99 11.82 10.91 3.76
C ILE A 99 11.82 11.15 5.28
N SER A 100 11.07 12.16 5.75
CA SER A 100 11.06 12.53 7.17
C SER A 100 10.56 11.41 8.07
N TYR A 101 9.44 10.77 7.70
CA TYR A 101 8.93 9.68 8.53
C TYR A 101 9.76 8.40 8.39
N ALA A 102 10.38 8.13 7.23
CA ALA A 102 11.29 7.00 7.08
C ALA A 102 12.51 7.14 8.00
N ILE A 103 13.11 8.35 8.10
CA ILE A 103 14.19 8.63 9.04
C ILE A 103 13.70 8.45 10.48
N LEU A 104 12.49 8.92 10.81
CA LEU A 104 11.90 8.74 12.14
C LEU A 104 11.81 7.26 12.50
N PHE A 105 11.21 6.44 11.63
CA PHE A 105 11.08 5.01 11.85
C PHE A 105 12.44 4.30 11.90
N LYS A 106 13.39 4.70 11.06
CA LYS A 106 14.75 4.18 11.09
C LYS A 106 15.41 4.37 12.45
N ASN A 107 15.26 5.56 13.06
CA ASN A 107 15.79 5.86 14.39
C ASN A 107 15.03 5.13 15.50
N ILE A 108 13.70 5.04 15.42
CA ILE A 108 12.87 4.34 16.41
C ILE A 108 13.21 2.84 16.47
N PHE A 109 13.43 2.20 15.30
CA PHE A 109 13.74 0.78 15.16
C PHE A 109 15.24 0.47 14.99
N ALA A 110 16.13 1.45 15.21
CA ALA A 110 17.57 1.22 15.26
C ALA A 110 17.93 0.24 16.40
N THR A 111 19.11 -0.37 16.32
CA THR A 111 19.57 -1.32 17.35
C THR A 111 19.67 -0.66 18.72
N ASP A 112 20.04 0.62 18.74
CA ASP A 112 20.07 1.50 19.91
C ASP A 112 18.81 2.41 20.00
N GLY A 113 17.74 2.06 19.27
CA GLY A 113 16.52 2.86 19.17
C GLY A 113 15.56 2.66 20.33
N VAL A 114 14.55 3.54 20.37
CA VAL A 114 13.53 3.59 21.44
C VAL A 114 12.81 2.25 21.61
N VAL A 115 12.48 1.55 20.53
CA VAL A 115 11.78 0.25 20.61
C VAL A 115 12.61 -0.77 21.39
N ASN A 116 13.90 -0.92 21.08
CA ASN A 116 14.77 -1.83 21.80
C ASN A 116 14.92 -1.44 23.27
N HIS A 117 15.08 -0.15 23.58
CA HIS A 117 15.14 0.32 24.98
C HIS A 117 13.87 -0.01 25.76
N VAL A 118 12.70 0.18 25.18
CA VAL A 118 11.42 -0.17 25.82
C VAL A 118 11.30 -1.69 26.01
N LEU A 119 11.62 -2.50 24.99
CA LEU A 119 11.53 -3.97 25.09
C LEU A 119 12.49 -4.55 26.14
N LEU A 120 13.72 -4.00 26.24
CA LEU A 120 14.70 -4.39 27.26
C LEU A 120 14.24 -3.99 28.67
N SER A 121 13.71 -2.76 28.83
CA SER A 121 13.24 -2.28 30.13
C SER A 121 12.03 -3.04 30.66
N LEU A 122 11.19 -3.56 29.76
CA LEU A 122 10.06 -4.42 30.10
C LEU A 122 10.45 -5.90 30.29
N GLY A 123 11.72 -6.26 30.08
CA GLY A 123 12.21 -7.63 30.18
C GLY A 123 11.65 -8.58 29.10
N LEU A 124 11.14 -8.03 27.99
CA LEU A 124 10.58 -8.81 26.89
C LEU A 124 11.65 -9.41 25.98
N ILE A 125 12.84 -8.82 25.95
CA ILE A 125 14.02 -9.30 25.20
C ILE A 125 15.25 -9.23 26.10
N ASN A 126 16.23 -10.10 25.84
CA ASN A 126 17.50 -10.14 26.58
C ASN A 126 18.64 -9.39 25.87
N SER A 127 18.49 -9.12 24.58
CA SER A 127 19.47 -8.40 23.77
C SER A 127 18.75 -7.57 22.69
N PRO A 128 19.33 -6.46 22.23
CA PRO A 128 18.74 -5.63 21.20
C PRO A 128 18.52 -6.41 19.90
N ILE A 129 17.37 -6.18 19.26
CA ILE A 129 17.03 -6.77 17.97
C ILE A 129 17.46 -5.80 16.87
N ALA A 130 18.17 -6.31 15.85
CA ALA A 130 18.57 -5.54 14.68
C ALA A 130 17.42 -5.45 13.67
N PHE A 131 16.32 -4.78 14.02
CA PHE A 131 15.06 -4.75 13.26
C PHE A 131 15.23 -4.42 11.78
N ILE A 132 16.08 -3.47 11.44
CA ILE A 132 16.28 -2.99 10.05
C ILE A 132 17.30 -3.85 9.31
N LEU A 133 18.21 -4.51 10.03
CA LEU A 133 19.27 -5.33 9.45
C LEU A 133 18.88 -6.82 9.34
N ASP A 134 17.76 -7.21 9.92
CA ASP A 134 17.21 -8.56 9.77
C ASP A 134 16.20 -8.62 8.62
N PRO A 135 16.29 -9.62 7.71
CA PRO A 135 15.43 -9.73 6.54
C PRO A 135 13.93 -9.85 6.84
N VAL A 136 13.57 -10.44 7.97
CA VAL A 136 12.16 -10.64 8.37
C VAL A 136 11.64 -9.40 9.07
N TRP A 137 12.37 -8.93 10.08
CA TRP A 137 11.96 -7.77 10.87
C TRP A 137 11.88 -6.49 10.05
N ALA A 138 12.80 -6.29 9.09
CA ALA A 138 12.78 -5.12 8.23
C ALA A 138 11.47 -5.01 7.42
N LYS A 139 10.90 -6.13 6.97
CA LYS A 139 9.58 -6.15 6.32
C LYS A 139 8.46 -5.71 7.26
N PHE A 140 8.47 -6.18 8.50
CA PHE A 140 7.46 -5.77 9.48
C PHE A 140 7.58 -4.31 9.88
N VAL A 141 8.80 -3.77 9.97
CA VAL A 141 9.01 -2.33 10.21
C VAL A 141 8.40 -1.49 9.10
N ILE A 142 8.60 -1.87 7.82
CA ILE A 142 7.97 -1.21 6.68
C ILE A 142 6.43 -1.29 6.78
N ILE A 143 5.88 -2.46 7.09
CA ILE A 143 4.42 -2.64 7.24
C ILE A 143 3.86 -1.75 8.35
N ILE A 144 4.52 -1.69 9.50
CA ILE A 144 4.11 -0.84 10.63
C ILE A 144 4.14 0.64 10.22
N ALA A 145 5.21 1.07 9.55
CA ALA A 145 5.36 2.44 9.06
C ALA A 145 4.25 2.83 8.06
N LEU A 146 3.93 1.94 7.13
CA LEU A 146 2.87 2.14 6.14
C LEU A 146 1.47 2.17 6.78
N ILE A 147 1.19 1.28 7.72
CA ILE A 147 -0.08 1.26 8.46
C ILE A 147 -0.24 2.56 9.25
N TRP A 148 0.79 2.99 9.98
CA TRP A 148 0.78 4.24 10.73
C TRP A 148 0.53 5.45 9.82
N ARG A 149 1.19 5.50 8.66
CA ARG A 149 1.07 6.60 7.71
C ARG A 149 -0.30 6.68 7.07
N TYR A 150 -0.82 5.56 6.55
CA TYR A 150 -1.97 5.57 5.67
C TYR A 150 -3.31 5.22 6.33
N SER A 151 -3.34 4.69 7.56
CA SER A 151 -4.60 4.40 8.26
C SER A 151 -5.48 5.63 8.41
N GLY A 152 -4.89 6.79 8.73
CA GLY A 152 -5.62 8.07 8.83
C GLY A 152 -6.17 8.55 7.50
N TYR A 153 -5.47 8.31 6.39
CA TYR A 153 -5.95 8.63 5.06
C TYR A 153 -7.22 7.85 4.70
N TYR A 154 -7.20 6.52 4.85
CA TYR A 154 -8.37 5.69 4.57
C TYR A 154 -9.50 5.87 5.58
N MET A 155 -9.20 6.19 6.83
CA MET A 155 -10.17 6.56 7.86
C MET A 155 -11.10 7.69 7.40
N ILE A 156 -10.59 8.70 6.69
CA ILE A 156 -11.41 9.83 6.23
C ILE A 156 -12.50 9.38 5.25
N PHE A 157 -12.19 8.44 4.33
CA PHE A 157 -13.18 7.90 3.40
C PHE A 157 -14.31 7.18 4.14
N PHE A 158 -13.96 6.32 5.10
CA PHE A 158 -14.94 5.60 5.90
C PHE A 158 -15.76 6.56 6.78
N LEU A 159 -15.11 7.51 7.43
CA LEU A 159 -15.78 8.49 8.28
C LEU A 159 -16.75 9.38 7.48
N SER A 160 -16.36 9.81 6.27
CA SER A 160 -17.22 10.57 5.38
C SER A 160 -18.47 9.78 4.98
N ALA A 161 -18.29 8.51 4.63
CA ALA A 161 -19.43 7.63 4.30
C ALA A 161 -20.37 7.42 5.49
N LEU A 162 -19.82 7.19 6.69
CA LEU A 162 -20.61 7.05 7.91
C LEU A 162 -21.39 8.33 8.26
N GLN A 163 -20.80 9.50 8.03
CA GLN A 163 -21.46 10.79 8.29
C GLN A 163 -22.58 11.12 7.30
N ASN A 164 -22.54 10.54 6.10
CA ASN A 164 -23.61 10.67 5.09
C ASN A 164 -24.74 9.64 5.27
N THR A 165 -24.60 8.69 6.20
CA THR A 165 -25.63 7.70 6.49
C THR A 165 -26.69 8.31 7.40
N ASP A 166 -27.98 8.07 7.08
CA ASP A 166 -29.08 8.57 7.89
C ASP A 166 -29.03 7.94 9.30
N LYS A 167 -29.05 8.79 10.31
CA LYS A 167 -29.04 8.37 11.71
C LYS A 167 -30.27 7.54 12.11
N SER A 168 -31.38 7.76 11.44
CA SER A 168 -32.64 7.01 11.68
C SER A 168 -32.45 5.50 11.54
N VAL A 169 -31.54 5.05 10.67
CA VAL A 169 -31.21 3.63 10.51
C VAL A 169 -30.61 3.03 11.78
N TYR A 170 -29.70 3.77 12.43
CA TYR A 170 -29.08 3.32 13.69
C TYR A 170 -30.05 3.46 14.89
N GLU A 171 -30.91 4.46 14.88
CA GLU A 171 -31.94 4.66 15.90
C GLU A 171 -32.97 3.54 15.84
N ALA A 172 -33.48 3.18 14.66
CA ALA A 172 -34.37 2.06 14.46
C ALA A 172 -33.74 0.74 14.92
N ALA A 173 -32.51 0.46 14.53
CA ALA A 173 -31.77 -0.74 14.98
C ALA A 173 -31.63 -0.79 16.52
N LYS A 174 -31.43 0.36 17.16
CA LYS A 174 -31.34 0.45 18.63
C LYS A 174 -32.70 0.17 19.30
N ILE A 175 -33.81 0.63 18.70
CA ILE A 175 -35.17 0.34 19.17
C ILE A 175 -35.44 -1.17 19.03
N ASP A 176 -34.99 -1.81 17.94
CA ASP A 176 -35.11 -3.26 17.70
C ASP A 176 -34.18 -4.09 18.62
N GLY A 177 -33.43 -3.45 19.53
CA GLY A 177 -32.53 -4.12 20.47
C GLY A 177 -31.21 -4.63 19.88
N ALA A 178 -30.80 -4.12 18.71
CA ALA A 178 -29.52 -4.50 18.11
C ALA A 178 -28.35 -4.04 18.99
N ASN A 179 -27.48 -4.98 19.35
CA ASN A 179 -26.22 -4.66 20.03
C ASN A 179 -25.18 -4.08 19.06
N PHE A 180 -24.06 -3.57 19.59
CA PHE A 180 -23.00 -2.96 18.81
C PHE A 180 -22.47 -3.88 17.68
N ARG A 181 -22.27 -5.17 17.96
CA ARG A 181 -21.80 -6.13 16.95
C ARG A 181 -22.83 -6.32 15.84
N GLN A 182 -24.10 -6.44 16.18
CA GLN A 182 -25.18 -6.58 15.20
C GLN A 182 -25.30 -5.33 14.33
N SER A 183 -25.26 -4.14 14.91
CA SER A 183 -25.26 -2.88 14.16
C SER A 183 -24.02 -2.75 13.26
N PHE A 184 -22.84 -3.13 13.75
CA PHE A 184 -21.62 -3.07 12.97
C PHE A 184 -21.66 -4.02 11.75
N PHE A 185 -21.94 -5.31 11.95
CA PHE A 185 -21.86 -6.29 10.86
C PHE A 185 -23.08 -6.29 9.95
N LYS A 186 -24.29 -5.98 10.47
CA LYS A 186 -25.54 -6.04 9.69
C LYS A 186 -25.95 -4.71 9.07
N ILE A 187 -25.43 -3.57 9.56
CA ILE A 187 -25.79 -2.23 9.09
C ILE A 187 -24.56 -1.51 8.57
N THR A 188 -23.56 -1.26 9.43
CA THR A 188 -22.39 -0.45 9.09
C THR A 188 -21.56 -1.07 7.95
N MET A 189 -21.22 -2.34 8.03
CA MET A 189 -20.43 -3.03 7.02
C MET A 189 -21.09 -3.08 5.64
N PRO A 190 -22.38 -3.43 5.50
CA PRO A 190 -23.07 -3.37 4.21
C PRO A 190 -23.13 -1.97 3.62
N ILE A 191 -23.43 -0.95 4.42
CA ILE A 191 -23.46 0.46 3.97
C ILE A 191 -22.07 0.92 3.47
N LEU A 192 -21.02 0.48 4.16
CA LEU A 192 -19.63 0.84 3.77
C LEU A 192 -19.05 -0.03 2.66
N LYS A 193 -19.72 -1.10 2.24
CA LYS A 193 -19.21 -2.02 1.23
C LYS A 193 -18.69 -1.34 -0.05
N PRO A 194 -19.38 -0.32 -0.65
CA PRO A 194 -18.85 0.37 -1.83
C PRO A 194 -17.58 1.16 -1.54
N ILE A 195 -17.48 1.77 -0.36
CA ILE A 195 -16.30 2.55 0.05
C ILE A 195 -15.14 1.63 0.41
N ILE A 196 -15.40 0.48 1.07
CA ILE A 196 -14.38 -0.55 1.33
C ILE A 196 -13.82 -1.06 -0.01
N PHE A 197 -14.65 -1.29 -1.00
CA PHE A 197 -14.24 -1.69 -2.33
C PHE A 197 -13.35 -0.63 -2.98
N LEU A 198 -13.81 0.62 -3.06
CA LEU A 198 -13.05 1.74 -3.62
C LEU A 198 -11.69 1.90 -2.93
N THR A 199 -11.68 1.94 -1.59
CA THR A 199 -10.45 2.10 -0.81
C THR A 199 -9.51 0.91 -0.94
N SER A 200 -10.04 -0.31 -1.11
CA SER A 200 -9.22 -1.51 -1.35
C SER A 200 -8.50 -1.47 -2.70
N ILE A 201 -9.16 -0.99 -3.76
CA ILE A 201 -8.52 -0.78 -5.07
C ILE A 201 -7.40 0.27 -4.95
N MET A 202 -7.68 1.40 -4.29
CA MET A 202 -6.67 2.44 -4.07
C MET A 202 -5.48 1.90 -3.27
N ALA A 203 -5.73 1.13 -2.21
CA ALA A 203 -4.68 0.55 -1.37
C ALA A 203 -3.82 -0.46 -2.14
N VAL A 204 -4.42 -1.33 -2.95
CA VAL A 204 -3.69 -2.27 -3.81
C VAL A 204 -2.82 -1.53 -4.81
N THR A 205 -3.37 -0.53 -5.50
CA THR A 205 -2.63 0.25 -6.50
C THR A 205 -1.43 0.95 -5.86
N ASN A 206 -1.63 1.61 -4.71
CA ASN A 206 -0.56 2.30 -3.98
C ASN A 206 0.53 1.33 -3.48
N THR A 207 0.13 0.17 -2.96
CA THR A 207 1.10 -0.82 -2.44
C THR A 207 1.90 -1.49 -3.57
N LEU A 208 1.29 -1.76 -4.72
CA LEU A 208 2.02 -2.30 -5.88
C LEU A 208 2.98 -1.29 -6.52
N GLN A 209 2.81 0.01 -6.23
CA GLN A 209 3.70 1.09 -6.65
C GLN A 209 4.61 1.59 -5.52
N LEU A 210 4.71 0.86 -4.41
CA LEU A 210 5.51 1.22 -3.24
C LEU A 210 7.00 1.39 -3.60
N PHE A 211 7.55 2.58 -3.36
CA PHE A 211 8.93 2.93 -3.68
C PHE A 211 9.60 3.74 -2.57
N ASP A 212 9.10 4.96 -2.30
CA ASP A 212 9.76 5.93 -1.42
C ASP A 212 10.04 5.39 -0.02
N GLU A 213 9.10 4.68 0.55
CA GLU A 213 9.18 4.12 1.89
C GLU A 213 10.30 3.08 2.01
N VAL A 214 10.36 2.18 1.03
CA VAL A 214 11.37 1.11 1.03
C VAL A 214 12.76 1.69 0.81
N VAL A 215 12.91 2.57 -0.18
CA VAL A 215 14.20 3.18 -0.51
C VAL A 215 14.75 4.00 0.68
N ASN A 216 13.91 4.81 1.33
CA ASN A 216 14.37 5.68 2.41
C ASN A 216 14.56 4.95 3.76
N LEU A 217 13.79 3.89 4.03
CA LEU A 217 13.85 3.19 5.31
C LEU A 217 14.92 2.09 5.31
N THR A 218 14.99 1.26 4.26
CA THR A 218 15.86 0.09 4.20
C THR A 218 16.80 0.06 2.99
N GLY A 219 16.52 0.86 1.93
CA GLY A 219 17.24 0.78 0.66
C GLY A 219 17.10 -0.59 -0.01
N GLY A 220 15.94 -1.25 0.13
CA GLY A 220 15.70 -2.60 -0.39
C GLY A 220 16.36 -3.73 0.40
N GLY A 221 17.20 -3.39 1.41
CA GLY A 221 17.98 -4.34 2.21
C GLY A 221 17.23 -4.98 3.38
N PRO A 222 17.91 -5.87 4.11
CA PRO A 222 19.18 -6.52 3.77
C PRO A 222 19.03 -7.56 2.65
N GLY A 223 20.04 -7.68 1.78
CA GLY A 223 20.09 -8.71 0.74
C GLY A 223 18.88 -8.75 -0.22
N ASN A 224 18.30 -7.60 -0.57
CA ASN A 224 17.06 -7.43 -1.36
C ASN A 224 15.78 -7.96 -0.66
N ALA A 225 15.82 -8.24 0.64
CA ALA A 225 14.69 -8.82 1.34
C ALA A 225 13.46 -7.90 1.39
N THR A 226 13.66 -6.58 1.39
CA THR A 226 12.57 -5.60 1.41
C THR A 226 12.30 -4.95 0.07
N ARG A 227 13.17 -5.20 -0.92
CA ARG A 227 13.12 -4.56 -2.24
C ARG A 227 11.79 -4.80 -2.94
N THR A 228 11.15 -3.73 -3.43
CA THR A 228 9.88 -3.77 -4.14
C THR A 228 10.07 -3.81 -5.65
N ILE A 229 8.98 -4.11 -6.35
CA ILE A 229 8.99 -4.13 -7.82
C ILE A 229 9.23 -2.73 -8.40
N SER A 230 8.76 -1.66 -7.76
CA SER A 230 8.99 -0.28 -8.19
C SER A 230 10.46 0.13 -8.04
N GLU A 231 11.11 -0.28 -6.93
CA GLU A 231 12.54 -0.08 -6.75
C GLU A 231 13.36 -0.87 -7.80
N TYR A 232 12.93 -2.08 -8.13
CA TYR A 232 13.57 -2.88 -9.18
C TYR A 232 13.48 -2.22 -10.56
N ILE A 233 12.31 -1.66 -10.92
CA ILE A 233 12.12 -0.88 -12.16
C ILE A 233 13.03 0.35 -12.17
N TYR A 234 13.14 1.05 -11.05
CA TYR A 234 14.02 2.20 -10.89
C TYR A 234 15.50 1.82 -11.11
N ASP A 235 15.96 0.75 -10.48
CA ASP A 235 17.33 0.27 -10.63
C ASP A 235 17.66 -0.14 -12.05
N LEU A 236 16.76 -0.84 -12.74
CA LEU A 236 16.90 -1.20 -14.15
C LEU A 236 16.99 0.02 -15.07
N SER A 237 16.43 1.15 -14.66
CA SER A 237 16.34 2.37 -15.46
C SER A 237 17.44 3.37 -15.17
N PHE A 238 17.91 3.47 -13.90
CA PHE A 238 18.73 4.60 -13.46
C PHE A 238 20.00 4.22 -12.69
N ASN A 239 20.02 3.10 -11.95
CA ASN A 239 21.17 2.77 -11.08
C ASN A 239 22.28 1.94 -11.78
N TYR A 240 21.95 1.27 -12.88
CA TYR A 240 22.91 0.46 -13.65
C TYR A 240 22.95 0.92 -15.10
N VAL A 241 23.66 0.17 -15.95
CA VAL A 241 23.55 0.38 -17.40
C VAL A 241 22.09 0.20 -17.79
N PRO A 242 21.42 1.28 -18.25
CA PRO A 242 19.97 1.29 -18.41
C PRO A 242 19.46 0.16 -19.30
N ASN A 243 18.43 -0.54 -18.82
CA ASN A 243 17.72 -1.55 -19.59
C ASN A 243 16.25 -1.17 -19.70
N TYR A 244 15.98 -0.09 -20.40
CA TYR A 244 14.64 0.51 -20.51
C TYR A 244 13.59 -0.45 -21.08
N GLY A 245 13.98 -1.30 -22.05
CA GLY A 245 13.06 -2.29 -22.62
C GLY A 245 12.59 -3.31 -21.57
N TYR A 246 13.52 -3.81 -20.76
CA TYR A 246 13.17 -4.75 -19.70
C TYR A 246 12.41 -4.07 -18.54
N ALA A 247 12.81 -2.86 -18.14
CA ALA A 247 12.10 -2.09 -17.14
C ALA A 247 10.63 -1.81 -17.56
N ALA A 248 10.43 -1.45 -18.83
CA ALA A 248 9.10 -1.26 -19.41
C ALA A 248 8.28 -2.56 -19.41
N ALA A 249 8.88 -3.70 -19.74
CA ALA A 249 8.21 -5.00 -19.68
C ALA A 249 7.77 -5.36 -18.25
N VAL A 250 8.63 -5.13 -17.25
CA VAL A 250 8.30 -5.31 -15.82
C VAL A 250 7.13 -4.41 -15.42
N SER A 251 7.15 -3.14 -15.81
CA SER A 251 6.07 -2.18 -15.52
C SER A 251 4.73 -2.62 -16.13
N TYR A 252 4.73 -3.16 -17.35
CA TYR A 252 3.52 -3.71 -17.98
C TYR A 252 2.96 -4.94 -17.27
N VAL A 253 3.83 -5.82 -16.77
CA VAL A 253 3.38 -6.96 -15.96
C VAL A 253 2.74 -6.48 -14.66
N VAL A 254 3.30 -5.46 -13.99
CA VAL A 254 2.69 -4.85 -12.81
C VAL A 254 1.31 -4.26 -13.14
N LEU A 255 1.20 -3.54 -14.26
CA LEU A 255 -0.08 -3.01 -14.73
C LEU A 255 -1.12 -4.13 -14.93
N VAL A 256 -0.75 -5.22 -15.59
CA VAL A 256 -1.63 -6.38 -15.79
C VAL A 256 -2.05 -7.00 -14.44
N ILE A 257 -1.13 -7.11 -13.49
CA ILE A 257 -1.43 -7.63 -12.14
C ILE A 257 -2.43 -6.71 -11.43
N ILE A 258 -2.26 -5.38 -11.49
CA ILE A 258 -3.21 -4.41 -10.90
C ILE A 258 -4.60 -4.60 -11.52
N VAL A 259 -4.68 -4.67 -12.84
CA VAL A 259 -5.96 -4.86 -13.55
C VAL A 259 -6.64 -6.18 -13.16
N LEU A 260 -5.88 -7.28 -13.11
CA LEU A 260 -6.41 -8.58 -12.71
C LEU A 260 -6.92 -8.57 -11.25
N ILE A 261 -6.16 -8.01 -10.32
CA ILE A 261 -6.60 -7.89 -8.93
C ILE A 261 -7.87 -7.03 -8.84
N THR A 262 -7.93 -5.91 -9.56
CA THR A 262 -9.11 -5.03 -9.58
C THR A 262 -10.35 -5.74 -10.15
N ILE A 263 -10.20 -6.54 -11.22
CA ILE A 263 -11.30 -7.35 -11.77
C ILE A 263 -11.77 -8.38 -10.74
N VAL A 264 -10.84 -9.05 -10.05
CA VAL A 264 -11.20 -10.03 -8.99
C VAL A 264 -11.92 -9.32 -7.85
N GLN A 265 -11.41 -8.17 -7.38
CA GLN A 265 -12.06 -7.38 -6.34
C GLN A 265 -13.48 -6.98 -6.75
N LYS A 266 -13.68 -6.52 -8.01
CA LYS A 266 -15.00 -6.17 -8.54
C LYS A 266 -15.96 -7.35 -8.51
N LYS A 267 -15.54 -8.54 -8.96
CA LYS A 267 -16.38 -9.75 -8.94
C LYS A 267 -16.77 -10.17 -7.53
N VAL A 268 -15.84 -10.09 -6.56
CA VAL A 268 -16.11 -10.47 -5.17
C VAL A 268 -17.04 -9.47 -4.47
N THR A 269 -16.98 -8.19 -4.83
CA THR A 269 -17.74 -7.14 -4.15
C THR A 269 -18.99 -6.71 -4.90
N GLY A 270 -19.01 -6.81 -6.23
CA GLY A 270 -19.97 -6.17 -7.13
C GLY A 270 -21.14 -7.05 -7.64
N ASP A 271 -21.18 -8.33 -7.33
CA ASP A 271 -22.25 -9.23 -7.87
C ASP A 271 -23.57 -9.21 -7.06
N HIS A 272 -23.86 -8.15 -6.32
CA HIS A 272 -25.13 -8.04 -5.55
C HIS A 272 -25.95 -6.78 -5.86
N ASP A 273 -25.63 -6.01 -6.90
CA ASP A 273 -26.37 -4.81 -7.28
C ASP A 273 -27.12 -4.98 -8.63
N GLU A 274 -27.73 -6.18 -8.88
CA GLU A 274 -28.82 -6.37 -9.83
C GLU A 274 -30.09 -6.82 -9.11
#